data_2b28db483ac87b0a4d68cf5b5d5f5599
#
_entry.id   2b28db483ac87b0a4d68cf5b5d5f5599
#
_cell.length_a   1.000
_cell.length_b   1.000
_cell.length_c   1.000
_cell.angle_alpha   90.00
_cell.angle_beta   90.00
_cell.angle_gamma   90.00
#
_symmetry.space_group_name_H-M   'P 1'
#
loop_
_entity.id
_entity.type
_entity.pdbx_description
1 polymer ?
#
loop_
_entity_poly.entity_id
_entity_poly.type
_entity_poly.pdbx_seq_one_letter_code
_entity_poly.pdbx_strand_id
1 'polypeptide(L)'
;ALQTQWAAMNTPSLDAISEFTVDSNGFKAEYGRAQGGQMSFVSKSGTNEFHGNAFEFLRNDALDAGFYNKATRKPVYKQHDFGGTFGGPVVIPKIYNGRNKSFFFVSYEGFRNREGANPSFLSVAPREFYDGNFANWVDNNNNRIIIFDPASASSGTRTPFPNNAIPAARFDRVFRAMSPIGQTALPNVPGITPGTSGYVRNNFIQSGTQVAPWDKFSIRGDQNLSEEHRLSFYFSRNTRSTAPGAAG
;
A
#
# COMPACT_ATOMS: atom_id res chain seq x y z
N ALA A 1 -14.17 3.43 4.56
CA ALA A 1 -13.06 2.82 3.82
C ALA A 1 -12.08 2.03 4.70
N LEU A 2 -11.99 2.32 6.02
CA LEU A 2 -11.10 1.61 6.96
C LEU A 2 -11.64 0.25 7.43
N GLN A 3 -12.95 0.06 7.42
CA GLN A 3 -13.58 -1.19 7.91
C GLN A 3 -13.42 -2.39 6.95
N THR A 4 -13.38 -2.16 5.65
CA THR A 4 -13.16 -3.22 4.66
C THR A 4 -11.74 -3.80 4.68
N GLN A 5 -10.76 -3.04 5.11
CA GLN A 5 -9.38 -3.54 5.23
C GLN A 5 -9.18 -4.46 6.44
N TRP A 6 -9.91 -4.25 7.54
CA TRP A 6 -9.82 -5.10 8.72
C TRP A 6 -10.38 -6.51 8.49
N ALA A 7 -11.50 -6.62 7.77
CA ALA A 7 -12.08 -7.92 7.44
C ALA A 7 -11.15 -8.74 6.53
N ALA A 8 -10.51 -8.11 5.54
CA ALA A 8 -9.56 -8.79 4.65
C ALA A 8 -8.24 -9.20 5.35
N MET A 9 -7.87 -8.54 6.44
CA MET A 9 -6.64 -8.87 7.18
C MET A 9 -6.75 -10.12 8.04
N ASN A 10 -7.96 -10.51 8.45
CA ASN A 10 -8.17 -11.67 9.34
C ASN A 10 -8.74 -12.90 8.63
N THR A 11 -8.87 -12.86 7.31
CA THR A 11 -9.30 -14.06 6.56
C THR A 11 -8.18 -15.09 6.54
N PRO A 12 -8.47 -16.36 6.85
CA PRO A 12 -7.51 -17.45 6.67
C PRO A 12 -7.06 -17.57 5.20
N SER A 13 -6.00 -18.33 4.95
CA SER A 13 -5.67 -18.76 3.59
C SER A 13 -6.83 -19.49 2.96
N LEU A 14 -7.12 -19.24 1.68
CA LEU A 14 -8.20 -19.93 0.95
C LEU A 14 -8.03 -21.45 1.00
N ASP A 15 -6.81 -21.92 0.88
CA ASP A 15 -6.50 -23.34 0.94
C ASP A 15 -6.64 -23.96 2.33
N ALA A 16 -6.72 -23.14 3.37
CA ALA A 16 -6.96 -23.59 4.74
C ALA A 16 -8.46 -23.69 5.09
N ILE A 17 -9.34 -23.23 4.19
CA ILE A 17 -10.79 -23.21 4.41
C ILE A 17 -11.41 -24.44 3.78
N SER A 18 -12.25 -25.16 4.54
CA SER A 18 -13.09 -26.25 4.01
C SER A 18 -14.44 -25.75 3.57
N GLU A 19 -15.00 -24.78 4.30
CA GLU A 19 -16.32 -24.23 4.05
C GLU A 19 -16.37 -22.78 4.53
N PHE A 20 -17.11 -21.93 3.81
CA PHE A 20 -17.47 -20.61 4.29
C PHE A 20 -18.96 -20.35 4.10
N THR A 21 -19.54 -19.61 5.04
CA THR A 21 -20.94 -19.21 5.01
C THR A 21 -21.03 -17.70 5.12
N VAL A 22 -21.91 -17.10 4.32
CA VAL A 22 -22.19 -15.66 4.36
C VAL A 22 -23.69 -15.48 4.61
N ASP A 23 -24.02 -14.94 5.78
CA ASP A 23 -25.39 -14.57 6.15
C ASP A 23 -25.54 -13.06 6.02
N SER A 24 -26.35 -12.60 5.07
CA SER A 24 -26.55 -11.17 4.79
C SER A 24 -27.66 -10.53 5.63
N ASN A 25 -28.63 -11.32 6.11
CA ASN A 25 -29.67 -10.89 7.02
C ASN A 25 -30.26 -12.09 7.77
N GLY A 26 -31.00 -11.84 8.86
CA GLY A 26 -31.64 -12.90 9.62
C GLY A 26 -30.68 -13.78 10.44
N PHE A 27 -29.46 -13.32 10.71
CA PHE A 27 -28.51 -14.09 11.53
C PHE A 27 -28.99 -14.22 12.97
N LYS A 28 -28.59 -15.31 13.61
CA LYS A 28 -28.94 -15.62 14.99
C LYS A 28 -28.55 -14.52 15.96
N ALA A 29 -29.28 -14.37 17.06
CA ALA A 29 -29.03 -13.35 18.09
C ALA A 29 -27.64 -13.43 18.75
N GLU A 30 -26.97 -14.58 18.65
CA GLU A 30 -25.59 -14.78 19.11
C GLU A 30 -24.55 -13.96 18.30
N TYR A 31 -24.88 -13.56 17.07
CA TYR A 31 -24.04 -12.74 16.20
C TYR A 31 -24.45 -11.28 16.31
N GLY A 32 -23.99 -10.60 17.37
CA GLY A 32 -24.26 -9.17 17.57
C GLY A 32 -23.33 -8.26 16.78
N ARG A 33 -23.76 -6.98 16.58
CA ARG A 33 -22.96 -5.87 15.98
C ARG A 33 -22.58 -6.00 14.52
N ALA A 34 -23.21 -6.89 13.74
CA ALA A 34 -22.97 -6.95 12.29
C ALA A 34 -23.96 -6.05 11.57
N GLN A 35 -23.50 -5.01 10.85
CA GLN A 35 -24.35 -4.09 10.07
C GLN A 35 -24.49 -4.49 8.60
N GLY A 36 -23.74 -5.45 8.09
CA GLY A 36 -23.74 -5.79 6.67
C GLY A 36 -23.75 -7.28 6.36
N GLY A 37 -23.66 -8.13 7.36
CA GLY A 37 -23.63 -9.59 7.21
C GLY A 37 -22.59 -10.23 8.12
N GLN A 38 -22.75 -11.54 8.32
CA GLN A 38 -21.87 -12.41 9.08
C GLN A 38 -21.16 -13.37 8.13
N MET A 39 -19.85 -13.46 8.24
CA MET A 39 -19.04 -14.41 7.48
C MET A 39 -18.39 -15.41 8.44
N SER A 40 -18.67 -16.68 8.26
CA SER A 40 -18.13 -17.78 9.05
C SER A 40 -17.24 -18.67 8.20
N PHE A 41 -16.11 -19.09 8.75
CA PHE A 41 -15.15 -19.97 8.09
C PHE A 41 -14.94 -21.23 8.91
N VAL A 42 -14.97 -22.37 8.23
CA VAL A 42 -14.56 -23.66 8.80
C VAL A 42 -13.18 -24.01 8.24
N SER A 43 -12.18 -24.13 9.11
CA SER A 43 -10.84 -24.52 8.70
C SER A 43 -10.77 -26.01 8.38
N LYS A 44 -9.96 -26.40 7.39
CA LYS A 44 -9.61 -27.80 7.13
C LYS A 44 -9.00 -28.44 8.35
N SER A 45 -9.19 -29.73 8.48
CA SER A 45 -8.62 -30.59 9.53
C SER A 45 -7.74 -31.67 8.89
N GLY A 46 -6.82 -32.21 9.64
CA GLY A 46 -6.10 -33.41 9.24
C GLY A 46 -7.02 -34.62 9.14
N THR A 47 -6.60 -35.61 8.37
CA THR A 47 -7.26 -36.90 8.20
C THR A 47 -6.32 -38.04 8.60
N ASN A 48 -6.74 -39.30 8.43
CA ASN A 48 -5.88 -40.46 8.67
C ASN A 48 -4.76 -40.65 7.62
N GLU A 49 -4.81 -39.87 6.54
CA GLU A 49 -3.82 -39.89 5.47
C GLU A 49 -3.09 -38.53 5.44
N PHE A 50 -1.80 -38.57 5.15
CA PHE A 50 -1.05 -37.36 4.90
C PHE A 50 -1.44 -36.79 3.54
N HIS A 51 -1.80 -35.52 3.53
CA HIS A 51 -2.15 -34.79 2.34
C HIS A 51 -1.68 -33.36 2.43
N GLY A 52 -1.47 -32.75 1.30
CA GLY A 52 -1.03 -31.37 1.22
C GLY A 52 -1.03 -30.87 -0.22
N ASN A 53 -0.87 -29.59 -0.35
CA ASN A 53 -0.66 -28.93 -1.63
C ASN A 53 0.41 -27.85 -1.48
N ALA A 54 0.98 -27.45 -2.62
CA ALA A 54 1.81 -26.29 -2.75
C ALA A 54 1.38 -25.55 -4.01
N PHE A 55 1.38 -24.23 -3.97
CA PHE A 55 0.98 -23.39 -5.08
C PHE A 55 1.87 -22.15 -5.20
N GLU A 56 1.96 -21.64 -6.43
CA GLU A 56 2.48 -20.31 -6.71
C GLU A 56 1.70 -19.69 -7.86
N PHE A 57 1.20 -18.47 -7.64
CA PHE A 57 0.57 -17.63 -8.64
C PHE A 57 1.48 -16.43 -8.92
N LEU A 58 2.05 -16.41 -10.11
CA LEU A 58 2.91 -15.34 -10.58
C LEU A 58 2.15 -14.41 -11.50
N ARG A 59 2.21 -13.10 -11.22
CA ARG A 59 1.83 -12.05 -12.17
C ARG A 59 2.99 -11.10 -12.38
N ASN A 60 3.29 -10.82 -13.64
CA ASN A 60 4.36 -9.90 -14.02
C ASN A 60 3.86 -9.04 -15.17
N ASP A 61 4.02 -7.72 -15.04
CA ASP A 61 3.67 -6.75 -16.08
C ASP A 61 4.35 -7.03 -17.43
N ALA A 62 5.50 -7.70 -17.45
CA ALA A 62 6.13 -8.12 -18.69
C ALA A 62 5.28 -9.12 -19.50
N LEU A 63 4.46 -9.94 -18.83
CA LEU A 63 3.59 -10.94 -19.42
C LEU A 63 2.18 -10.42 -19.74
N ASP A 64 1.78 -9.28 -19.16
CA ASP A 64 0.47 -8.70 -19.39
C ASP A 64 0.41 -8.03 -20.79
N ALA A 65 -0.74 -8.04 -21.45
CA ALA A 65 -0.95 -7.27 -22.67
C ALA A 65 -0.87 -5.75 -22.41
N GLY A 66 -0.39 -5.01 -23.38
CA GLY A 66 -0.42 -3.54 -23.31
C GLY A 66 -1.84 -3.00 -23.47
N PHE A 67 -2.06 -1.77 -23.02
CA PHE A 67 -3.33 -1.09 -23.25
C PHE A 67 -3.59 -0.89 -24.75
N TYR A 68 -4.84 -0.95 -25.18
CA TYR A 68 -5.26 -0.68 -26.54
C TYR A 68 -4.78 0.70 -27.01
N ASN A 69 -4.84 1.69 -26.14
CA ASN A 69 -4.27 3.02 -26.37
C ASN A 69 -2.79 3.03 -25.92
N LYS A 70 -1.87 2.89 -26.85
CA LYS A 70 -0.41 2.83 -26.64
C LYS A 70 0.20 4.12 -26.05
N ALA A 71 -0.57 5.20 -25.91
CA ALA A 71 -0.10 6.47 -25.37
C ALA A 71 0.20 6.39 -23.85
N THR A 72 -0.31 5.39 -23.16
CA THR A 72 -0.12 5.25 -21.71
C THR A 72 0.93 4.18 -21.41
N ARG A 73 1.96 4.56 -20.67
CA ARG A 73 2.98 3.61 -20.21
C ARG A 73 2.33 2.58 -19.28
N LYS A 74 2.60 1.32 -19.53
CA LYS A 74 2.16 0.20 -18.72
C LYS A 74 2.69 0.34 -17.28
N PRO A 75 1.84 0.31 -16.25
CA PRO A 75 2.31 0.37 -14.87
C PRO A 75 3.10 -0.89 -14.52
N VAL A 76 4.10 -0.74 -13.67
CA VAL A 76 4.83 -1.89 -13.11
C VAL A 76 3.89 -2.65 -12.19
N TYR A 77 3.77 -3.95 -12.41
CA TYR A 77 3.01 -4.84 -11.54
C TYR A 77 3.70 -6.19 -11.44
N LYS A 78 4.21 -6.50 -10.27
CA LYS A 78 4.82 -7.80 -9.98
C LYS A 78 4.18 -8.38 -8.73
N GLN A 79 3.71 -9.60 -8.83
CA GLN A 79 3.02 -10.29 -7.75
C GLN A 79 3.47 -11.74 -7.70
N HIS A 80 3.76 -12.21 -6.50
CA HIS A 80 3.95 -13.59 -6.15
C HIS A 80 2.98 -13.91 -5.02
N ASP A 81 2.17 -14.93 -5.22
CA ASP A 81 1.28 -15.47 -4.21
C ASP A 81 1.59 -16.97 -4.11
N PHE A 82 2.24 -17.35 -3.04
CA PHE A 82 2.77 -18.69 -2.87
C PHE A 82 2.42 -19.24 -1.50
N GLY A 83 2.29 -20.53 -1.44
CA GLY A 83 1.95 -21.16 -0.18
C GLY A 83 1.78 -22.65 -0.29
N GLY A 84 1.24 -23.21 0.78
CA GLY A 84 0.91 -24.62 0.82
C GLY A 84 0.24 -25.01 2.11
N THR A 85 -0.31 -26.20 2.06
CA THR A 85 -0.96 -26.83 3.22
C THR A 85 -0.40 -28.22 3.43
N PHE A 86 -0.41 -28.67 4.66
CA PHE A 86 -0.05 -30.04 5.02
C PHE A 86 -0.85 -30.49 6.22
N GLY A 87 -1.41 -31.69 6.14
CA GLY A 87 -2.21 -32.26 7.20
C GLY A 87 -2.17 -33.78 7.22
N GLY A 88 -2.55 -34.36 8.36
CA GLY A 88 -2.55 -35.80 8.54
C GLY A 88 -2.68 -36.22 10.00
N PRO A 89 -2.48 -37.50 10.29
CA PRO A 89 -2.47 -38.01 11.65
C PRO A 89 -1.14 -37.63 12.37
N VAL A 90 -1.22 -37.38 13.66
CA VAL A 90 -0.01 -37.19 14.48
C VAL A 90 0.63 -38.56 14.72
N VAL A 91 1.72 -38.87 14.02
CA VAL A 91 2.46 -40.13 14.16
C VAL A 91 3.90 -39.81 14.53
N ILE A 92 4.30 -40.25 15.72
CA ILE A 92 5.69 -40.17 16.18
C ILE A 92 6.25 -41.61 16.22
N PRO A 93 7.16 -41.93 15.32
CA PRO A 93 7.69 -43.33 15.25
C PRO A 93 8.11 -43.85 16.59
N LYS A 94 7.68 -45.08 16.91
CA LYS A 94 7.98 -45.79 18.16
C LYS A 94 7.39 -45.18 19.46
N ILE A 95 6.78 -44.00 19.41
CA ILE A 95 6.28 -43.30 20.60
C ILE A 95 4.75 -43.18 20.58
N TYR A 96 4.19 -42.69 19.47
CA TYR A 96 2.76 -42.39 19.41
C TYR A 96 2.18 -42.64 18.02
N ASN A 97 1.05 -43.35 17.98
CA ASN A 97 0.24 -43.51 16.78
C ASN A 97 -1.13 -42.87 17.00
N GLY A 98 -1.31 -41.68 16.44
CA GLY A 98 -2.55 -40.90 16.55
C GLY A 98 -3.57 -41.17 15.47
N ARG A 99 -3.42 -42.21 14.66
CA ARG A 99 -4.45 -42.57 13.67
C ARG A 99 -5.79 -42.78 14.37
N ASN A 100 -6.87 -42.23 13.76
CA ASN A 100 -8.21 -42.15 14.31
C ASN A 100 -8.37 -41.32 15.60
N LYS A 101 -7.28 -40.72 16.11
CA LYS A 101 -7.31 -40.03 17.41
C LYS A 101 -6.82 -38.59 17.31
N SER A 102 -5.66 -38.37 16.72
CA SER A 102 -5.01 -37.05 16.72
C SER A 102 -4.62 -36.63 15.33
N PHE A 103 -5.03 -35.45 14.96
CA PHE A 103 -4.82 -34.90 13.63
C PHE A 103 -4.20 -33.51 13.73
N PHE A 104 -3.44 -33.14 12.74
CA PHE A 104 -2.93 -31.79 12.56
C PHE A 104 -3.19 -31.29 11.15
N PHE A 105 -3.28 -30.00 11.01
CA PHE A 105 -3.33 -29.31 9.73
C PHE A 105 -2.58 -27.98 9.85
N VAL A 106 -1.69 -27.70 8.90
CA VAL A 106 -0.89 -26.48 8.86
C VAL A 106 -1.07 -25.82 7.50
N SER A 107 -1.18 -24.51 7.46
CA SER A 107 -1.17 -23.73 6.22
C SER A 107 -0.23 -22.55 6.33
N TYR A 108 0.41 -22.22 5.23
CA TYR A 108 1.17 -20.99 5.05
C TYR A 108 0.85 -20.40 3.68
N GLU A 109 0.70 -19.06 3.63
CA GLU A 109 0.50 -18.31 2.41
C GLU A 109 1.29 -17.01 2.53
N GLY A 110 2.14 -16.73 1.56
CA GLY A 110 2.96 -15.55 1.47
C GLY A 110 2.64 -14.77 0.21
N PHE A 111 2.34 -13.49 0.35
CA PHE A 111 2.07 -12.59 -0.74
C PHE A 111 3.14 -11.52 -0.84
N ARG A 112 3.69 -11.35 -2.01
CA ARG A 112 4.70 -10.34 -2.30
C ARG A 112 4.26 -9.57 -3.53
N ASN A 113 3.96 -8.30 -3.38
CA ASN A 113 3.60 -7.45 -4.50
C ASN A 113 4.50 -6.22 -4.59
N ARG A 114 4.71 -5.78 -5.81
CA ARG A 114 5.29 -4.50 -6.16
C ARG A 114 4.41 -3.89 -7.23
N GLU A 115 3.70 -2.85 -6.87
CA GLU A 115 2.78 -2.14 -7.73
C GLU A 115 3.27 -0.72 -7.98
N GLY A 116 3.35 -0.31 -9.23
CA GLY A 116 3.64 1.07 -9.59
C GLY A 116 2.47 1.95 -9.14
N ALA A 117 2.73 2.93 -8.28
CA ALA A 117 1.73 3.93 -7.94
C ALA A 117 1.41 4.76 -9.18
N ASN A 118 0.15 5.15 -9.32
CA ASN A 118 -0.22 6.14 -10.34
C ASN A 118 0.59 7.42 -10.11
N PRO A 119 1.21 7.97 -11.14
CA PRO A 119 1.94 9.22 -11.00
C PRO A 119 1.01 10.31 -10.49
N SER A 120 1.40 10.98 -9.43
CA SER A 120 0.72 12.18 -8.95
C SER A 120 1.50 13.40 -9.38
N PHE A 121 0.75 14.42 -9.85
CA PHE A 121 1.32 15.71 -10.20
C PHE A 121 1.29 16.62 -8.99
N LEU A 122 2.45 17.10 -8.62
CA LEU A 122 2.64 18.06 -7.54
C LEU A 122 3.18 19.37 -8.10
N SER A 123 3.02 20.43 -7.33
CA SER A 123 3.61 21.73 -7.64
C SER A 123 4.78 21.97 -6.67
N VAL A 124 5.96 22.07 -7.21
CA VAL A 124 7.18 22.36 -6.43
C VAL A 124 7.83 23.66 -6.93
N ALA A 125 8.57 24.32 -6.06
CA ALA A 125 9.24 25.55 -6.42
C ALA A 125 10.39 25.25 -7.41
N PRO A 126 10.48 25.99 -8.54
CA PRO A 126 11.66 25.97 -9.40
C PRO A 126 12.91 26.42 -8.64
N ARG A 127 14.09 25.96 -9.08
CA ARG A 127 15.35 26.25 -8.41
C ARG A 127 15.59 27.74 -8.18
N GLU A 128 15.26 28.56 -9.18
CA GLU A 128 15.47 30.03 -9.13
C GLU A 128 14.68 30.71 -8.00
N PHE A 129 13.57 30.13 -7.52
CA PHE A 129 12.82 30.69 -6.38
C PHE A 129 13.60 30.58 -5.07
N TYR A 130 14.45 29.55 -4.94
CA TYR A 130 15.33 29.42 -3.78
C TYR A 130 16.49 30.42 -3.82
N ASP A 131 16.79 30.96 -5.01
CA ASP A 131 17.77 32.05 -5.20
C ASP A 131 17.09 33.43 -5.10
N GLY A 132 15.79 33.48 -4.78
CA GLY A 132 15.03 34.73 -4.66
C GLY A 132 14.54 35.30 -5.99
N ASN A 133 14.77 34.62 -7.10
CA ASN A 133 14.38 35.09 -8.43
C ASN A 133 12.99 34.59 -8.81
N PHE A 134 12.02 35.49 -8.85
CA PHE A 134 10.62 35.24 -9.21
C PHE A 134 10.24 35.84 -10.58
N ALA A 135 11.21 36.12 -11.45
CA ALA A 135 10.98 36.73 -12.74
C ALA A 135 10.03 35.92 -13.63
N ASN A 136 10.06 34.59 -13.50
CA ASN A 136 9.26 33.64 -14.27
C ASN A 136 8.00 33.16 -13.53
N TRP A 137 7.65 33.78 -12.41
CA TRP A 137 6.44 33.41 -11.68
C TRP A 137 5.20 34.06 -12.31
N VAL A 138 4.27 33.23 -12.76
CA VAL A 138 3.05 33.67 -13.41
C VAL A 138 1.81 33.03 -12.78
N ASP A 139 0.66 33.66 -12.95
CA ASP A 139 -0.65 33.15 -12.58
C ASP A 139 -1.18 32.11 -13.59
N ASN A 140 -2.43 31.67 -13.41
CA ASN A 140 -3.08 30.72 -14.32
C ASN A 140 -3.26 31.23 -15.75
N ASN A 141 -3.29 32.56 -15.94
CA ASN A 141 -3.49 33.21 -17.21
C ASN A 141 -2.16 33.65 -17.84
N ASN A 142 -1.04 33.17 -17.28
CA ASN A 142 0.32 33.56 -17.65
C ASN A 142 0.65 35.04 -17.40
N ASN A 143 -0.10 35.74 -16.53
CA ASN A 143 0.26 37.07 -16.12
C ASN A 143 1.33 37.01 -15.03
N ARG A 144 2.32 37.90 -15.14
CA ARG A 144 3.44 37.94 -14.16
C ARG A 144 2.95 38.32 -12.76
N ILE A 145 3.32 37.52 -11.77
CA ILE A 145 3.08 37.84 -10.36
C ILE A 145 4.21 38.77 -9.88
N ILE A 146 3.86 39.93 -9.35
CA ILE A 146 4.80 40.94 -8.88
C ILE A 146 5.05 40.78 -7.36
N ILE A 147 6.29 40.68 -6.96
CA ILE A 147 6.71 40.64 -5.56
C ILE A 147 7.04 42.03 -5.08
N PHE A 148 6.32 42.51 -4.07
CA PHE A 148 6.51 43.82 -3.47
C PHE A 148 7.38 43.74 -2.20
N ASP A 149 8.21 44.74 -2.00
CA ASP A 149 8.99 44.85 -0.79
C ASP A 149 8.14 45.32 0.40
N PRO A 150 7.96 44.48 1.43
CA PRO A 150 7.16 44.84 2.59
C PRO A 150 7.79 45.99 3.42
N ALA A 151 9.12 46.18 3.35
CA ALA A 151 9.82 47.25 4.04
C ALA A 151 9.67 48.60 3.35
N SER A 152 9.21 48.65 2.11
CA SER A 152 9.00 49.88 1.34
C SER A 152 7.59 50.50 1.60
N ALA A 153 6.81 49.95 2.52
CA ALA A 153 5.46 50.43 2.79
C ALA A 153 5.47 51.86 3.28
N SER A 154 4.94 52.76 2.46
CA SER A 154 4.74 54.18 2.79
C SER A 154 3.34 54.61 2.30
N SER A 155 2.55 55.19 3.17
CA SER A 155 1.21 55.69 2.84
C SER A 155 0.31 54.67 2.11
N GLY A 156 0.40 53.38 2.45
CA GLY A 156 -0.43 52.31 1.85
C GLY A 156 0.09 51.73 0.52
N THR A 157 1.16 52.25 -0.04
CA THR A 157 1.78 51.74 -1.26
C THR A 157 3.09 51.01 -0.96
N ARG A 158 3.37 49.98 -1.75
CA ARG A 158 4.65 49.23 -1.69
C ARG A 158 5.31 49.28 -3.05
N THR A 159 6.65 49.30 -3.05
CA THR A 159 7.40 49.22 -4.29
C THR A 159 7.74 47.78 -4.63
N PRO A 160 7.68 47.37 -5.89
CA PRO A 160 8.09 46.03 -6.30
C PRO A 160 9.61 45.87 -6.18
N PHE A 161 10.05 44.64 -5.90
CA PHE A 161 11.46 44.34 -5.99
C PHE A 161 11.97 44.49 -7.43
N PRO A 162 13.14 45.09 -7.65
CA PRO A 162 13.75 45.19 -8.96
C PRO A 162 13.86 43.81 -9.62
N ASN A 163 13.51 43.71 -10.90
CA ASN A 163 13.51 42.44 -11.66
C ASN A 163 12.69 41.28 -11.03
N ASN A 164 11.81 41.61 -10.10
CA ASN A 164 11.06 40.62 -9.32
C ASN A 164 11.94 39.66 -8.52
N ALA A 165 13.10 40.15 -8.06
CA ALA A 165 14.08 39.37 -7.33
C ALA A 165 14.27 39.90 -5.91
N ILE A 166 14.18 39.02 -4.92
CA ILE A 166 14.45 39.32 -3.52
C ILE A 166 15.94 39.17 -3.28
N PRO A 167 16.67 40.24 -2.84
CA PRO A 167 18.08 40.14 -2.56
C PRO A 167 18.40 39.10 -1.47
N ALA A 168 19.46 38.32 -1.63
CA ALA A 168 19.84 37.27 -0.68
C ALA A 168 20.07 37.79 0.77
N ALA A 169 20.47 39.05 0.91
CA ALA A 169 20.60 39.71 2.22
C ALA A 169 19.26 39.82 2.99
N ARG A 170 18.12 39.77 2.27
CA ARG A 170 16.76 39.86 2.81
C ARG A 170 16.16 38.47 3.17
N PHE A 171 16.88 37.39 2.89
CA PHE A 171 16.40 36.06 3.21
C PHE A 171 16.39 35.84 4.71
N ASP A 172 15.22 35.35 5.19
CA ASP A 172 15.07 34.96 6.57
C ASP A 172 15.96 33.76 6.93
N ARG A 173 16.36 33.70 8.23
CA ARG A 173 17.22 32.63 8.74
C ARG A 173 16.58 31.24 8.56
N VAL A 174 15.26 31.14 8.76
CA VAL A 174 14.52 29.88 8.62
C VAL A 174 14.52 29.45 7.16
N PHE A 175 14.24 30.38 6.23
CA PHE A 175 14.30 30.10 4.81
C PHE A 175 15.66 29.57 4.37
N ARG A 176 16.76 30.19 4.82
CA ARG A 176 18.14 29.75 4.52
C ARG A 176 18.39 28.32 5.02
N ALA A 177 17.89 27.98 6.21
CA ALA A 177 18.05 26.64 6.78
C ALA A 177 17.21 25.59 6.06
N MET A 178 16.01 25.94 5.57
CA MET A 178 15.07 25.02 4.91
C MET A 178 15.28 24.90 3.40
N SER A 179 15.88 25.90 2.75
CA SER A 179 16.08 25.93 1.30
C SER A 179 16.79 24.68 0.75
N PRO A 180 17.85 24.12 1.37
CA PRO A 180 18.46 22.88 0.90
C PRO A 180 17.52 21.69 0.88
N ILE A 181 16.59 21.62 1.86
CA ILE A 181 15.57 20.56 1.92
C ILE A 181 14.57 20.72 0.77
N GLY A 182 14.10 21.95 0.52
CA GLY A 182 13.19 22.23 -0.59
C GLY A 182 13.79 21.93 -1.96
N GLN A 183 15.09 22.12 -2.11
CA GLN A 183 15.81 21.83 -3.37
C GLN A 183 16.01 20.33 -3.66
N THR A 184 15.62 19.42 -2.75
CA THR A 184 15.63 17.98 -3.01
C THR A 184 14.51 17.55 -3.97
N ALA A 185 13.45 18.38 -4.13
CA ALA A 185 12.34 18.12 -5.04
C ALA A 185 12.21 19.30 -6.02
N LEU A 186 12.89 19.21 -7.15
CA LEU A 186 12.82 20.19 -8.23
C LEU A 186 11.88 19.72 -9.35
N PRO A 187 11.34 20.64 -10.19
CA PRO A 187 10.53 20.28 -11.34
C PRO A 187 11.17 19.20 -12.20
N ASN A 188 10.41 18.18 -12.58
CA ASN A 188 10.88 17.03 -13.37
C ASN A 188 9.95 16.68 -14.55
N VAL A 189 8.89 17.46 -14.77
CA VAL A 189 8.00 17.27 -15.93
C VAL A 189 8.70 17.75 -17.19
N PRO A 190 8.82 16.92 -18.25
CA PRO A 190 9.47 17.33 -19.50
C PRO A 190 8.72 18.47 -20.20
N GLY A 191 9.45 19.36 -20.87
CA GLY A 191 8.85 20.41 -21.71
C GLY A 191 8.30 21.61 -20.96
N ILE A 192 8.60 21.75 -19.66
CA ILE A 192 8.20 22.94 -18.88
C ILE A 192 8.98 24.15 -19.36
N THR A 193 8.26 25.24 -19.67
CA THR A 193 8.85 26.49 -20.12
C THR A 193 8.72 27.56 -19.04
N PRO A 194 9.84 28.23 -18.64
CA PRO A 194 9.79 29.37 -17.73
C PRO A 194 8.84 30.48 -18.23
N GLY A 195 8.12 31.11 -17.30
CA GLY A 195 7.14 32.15 -17.66
C GLY A 195 5.79 31.61 -18.11
N THR A 196 5.52 30.32 -17.95
CA THR A 196 4.22 29.69 -18.16
C THR A 196 3.65 29.17 -16.86
N SER A 197 2.32 29.03 -16.76
CA SER A 197 1.65 28.48 -15.57
C SER A 197 2.10 27.05 -15.24
N GLY A 198 2.48 26.25 -16.24
CA GLY A 198 3.04 24.90 -16.06
C GLY A 198 4.43 24.90 -15.40
N TYR A 199 5.14 26.02 -15.44
CA TYR A 199 6.47 26.13 -14.79
C TYR A 199 6.41 26.05 -13.25
N VAL A 200 5.30 26.50 -12.68
CA VAL A 200 5.08 26.55 -11.22
C VAL A 200 3.94 25.63 -10.73
N ARG A 201 3.26 24.96 -11.64
CA ARG A 201 2.12 24.08 -11.32
C ARG A 201 2.21 22.75 -12.04
N ASN A 202 1.85 21.69 -11.33
CA ASN A 202 1.91 20.33 -11.85
C ASN A 202 3.25 20.02 -12.53
N ASN A 203 4.31 20.61 -12.01
CA ASN A 203 5.66 20.58 -12.57
C ASN A 203 6.53 19.47 -12.00
N PHE A 204 6.01 18.68 -11.09
CA PHE A 204 6.70 17.55 -10.49
C PHE A 204 5.84 16.29 -10.58
N ILE A 205 6.39 15.26 -11.19
CA ILE A 205 5.79 13.93 -11.22
C ILE A 205 6.39 13.11 -10.10
N GLN A 206 5.57 12.78 -9.13
CA GLN A 206 5.93 11.80 -8.13
C GLN A 206 5.43 10.43 -8.59
N SER A 207 6.36 9.57 -8.94
CA SER A 207 6.11 8.16 -9.18
C SER A 207 6.78 7.35 -8.09
N GLY A 208 6.13 6.31 -7.65
CA GLY A 208 6.66 5.42 -6.64
C GLY A 208 6.17 4.00 -6.86
N THR A 209 6.69 3.07 -6.11
CA THR A 209 6.13 1.72 -6.03
C THR A 209 5.54 1.52 -4.65
N GLN A 210 4.38 0.91 -4.59
CA GLN A 210 3.83 0.41 -3.33
C GLN A 210 4.21 -1.06 -3.18
N VAL A 211 4.63 -1.41 -1.98
CA VAL A 211 4.84 -2.80 -1.59
C VAL A 211 3.96 -3.08 -0.37
N ALA A 212 3.19 -4.13 -0.45
CA ALA A 212 2.27 -4.53 0.62
C ALA A 212 2.35 -6.04 0.85
N PRO A 213 3.51 -6.54 1.29
CA PRO A 213 3.67 -7.95 1.58
C PRO A 213 2.81 -8.36 2.77
N TRP A 214 2.31 -9.57 2.74
CA TRP A 214 1.69 -10.20 3.88
C TRP A 214 2.03 -11.68 3.96
N ASP A 215 1.94 -12.21 5.17
CA ASP A 215 2.13 -13.62 5.48
C ASP A 215 0.97 -14.08 6.35
N LYS A 216 0.40 -15.22 6.01
CA LYS A 216 -0.62 -15.90 6.80
C LYS A 216 -0.11 -17.28 7.19
N PHE A 217 -0.22 -17.58 8.43
CA PHE A 217 0.10 -18.89 8.98
C PHE A 217 -1.06 -19.37 9.82
N SER A 218 -1.44 -20.62 9.67
CA SER A 218 -2.37 -21.24 10.60
C SER A 218 -1.99 -22.67 10.93
N ILE A 219 -2.37 -23.08 12.13
CA ILE A 219 -2.23 -24.46 12.61
C ILE A 219 -3.51 -24.86 13.32
N ARG A 220 -3.97 -26.04 13.02
CA ARG A 220 -5.08 -26.69 13.69
C ARG A 220 -4.65 -28.04 14.20
N GLY A 221 -5.05 -28.37 15.42
CA GLY A 221 -4.91 -29.67 16.04
C GLY A 221 -6.27 -30.19 16.50
N ASP A 222 -6.57 -31.43 16.20
CA ASP A 222 -7.80 -32.08 16.61
C ASP A 222 -7.46 -33.37 17.34
N GLN A 223 -8.06 -33.56 18.53
CA GLN A 223 -7.90 -34.74 19.38
C GLN A 223 -9.25 -35.36 19.71
N ASN A 224 -9.51 -36.58 19.26
CA ASN A 224 -10.64 -37.36 19.70
C ASN A 224 -10.29 -38.04 21.03
N LEU A 225 -10.91 -37.59 22.10
CA LEU A 225 -10.72 -38.13 23.46
C LEU A 225 -11.57 -39.39 23.66
N SER A 226 -12.78 -39.38 23.13
CA SER A 226 -13.75 -40.51 23.10
C SER A 226 -14.63 -40.36 21.87
N GLU A 227 -15.58 -41.26 21.70
CA GLU A 227 -16.57 -41.17 20.63
C GLU A 227 -17.47 -39.91 20.76
N GLU A 228 -17.66 -39.43 21.99
CA GLU A 228 -18.52 -38.28 22.29
C GLU A 228 -17.74 -36.96 22.49
N HIS A 229 -16.44 -37.05 22.72
CA HIS A 229 -15.62 -35.87 23.10
C HIS A 229 -14.49 -35.64 22.12
N ARG A 230 -14.48 -34.45 21.53
CA ARG A 230 -13.42 -33.96 20.64
C ARG A 230 -12.88 -32.62 21.16
N LEU A 231 -11.57 -32.51 21.23
CA LEU A 231 -10.87 -31.26 21.51
C LEU A 231 -10.27 -30.72 20.21
N SER A 232 -10.50 -29.44 19.91
CA SER A 232 -9.94 -28.77 18.75
C SER A 232 -9.17 -27.54 19.20
N PHE A 233 -7.99 -27.37 18.66
CA PHE A 233 -7.15 -26.19 18.84
C PHE A 233 -6.94 -25.53 17.47
N TYR A 234 -7.06 -24.20 17.42
CA TYR A 234 -6.76 -23.44 16.23
C TYR A 234 -5.98 -22.17 16.58
N PHE A 235 -4.91 -21.94 15.87
CA PHE A 235 -4.11 -20.73 15.94
C PHE A 235 -3.87 -20.18 14.54
N SER A 236 -4.02 -18.87 14.37
CA SER A 236 -3.65 -18.20 13.14
C SER A 236 -2.90 -16.91 13.41
N ARG A 237 -1.97 -16.58 12.54
CA ARG A 237 -1.24 -15.32 12.56
C ARG A 237 -1.19 -14.73 11.16
N ASN A 238 -1.65 -13.50 11.03
CA ASN A 238 -1.59 -12.74 9.80
C ASN A 238 -0.69 -11.52 10.05
N THR A 239 0.26 -11.32 9.18
CA THR A 239 1.17 -10.18 9.26
C THR A 239 1.10 -9.43 7.93
N ARG A 240 0.89 -8.13 7.99
CA ARG A 240 0.92 -7.26 6.81
C ARG A 240 1.82 -6.07 7.08
N SER A 241 2.66 -5.77 6.11
CA SER A 241 3.44 -4.54 6.09
C SER A 241 3.00 -3.71 4.90
N THR A 242 2.83 -2.42 5.10
CA THR A 242 2.58 -1.48 4.01
C THR A 242 3.66 -0.42 4.10
N ALA A 243 4.57 -0.42 3.15
CA ALA A 243 5.57 0.63 3.03
C ALA A 243 5.37 1.34 1.70
N PRO A 244 5.39 2.69 1.66
CA PRO A 244 5.58 3.36 0.39
C PRO A 244 6.93 2.89 -0.15
N GLY A 245 6.91 2.33 -1.35
CA GLY A 245 8.13 1.93 -2.03
C GLY A 245 9.01 3.16 -2.22
N ALA A 246 10.32 3.00 -2.05
CA ALA A 246 11.26 4.04 -2.39
C ALA A 246 11.05 4.47 -3.85
N ALA A 247 11.01 5.77 -4.08
CA ALA A 247 11.08 6.32 -5.42
C ALA A 247 12.38 5.80 -6.05
N GLY A 248 12.28 5.04 -7.11
CA GLY A 248 13.40 4.57 -7.92
C GLY A 248 13.76 5.59 -8.98
#